data_61f7e7e5b16559cb159fcc938120009e
#
_entry.id   61f7e7e5b16559cb159fcc938120009e
#
_cell.length_a   1.000
_cell.length_b   1.000
_cell.length_c   1.000
_cell.angle_alpha   90.00
_cell.angle_beta   90.00
_cell.angle_gamma   90.00
#
_symmetry.space_group_name_H-M   'P 1'
#
loop_
_entity.id
_entity.type
_entity.pdbx_description
1 polymer ?
#
loop_
_entity_poly.entity_id
_entity_poly.type
_entity_poly.pdbx_seq_one_letter_code
_entity_poly.pdbx_strand_id
1 'polypeptide(L)'
;VIIAAAGMSAALPGVVASQTKLPVIGVPMKSDLMGIDSLLSIVQMPKGVPVACMSVGKHGAINAALYAKRILDLIDTDPPYGA
;
A
#
# COMPACT_ATOMS: atom_id res chain seq x y z
N VAL A 1 -8.95 -2.30 -4.49
CA VAL A 1 -7.67 -2.13 -3.78
C VAL A 1 -6.53 -2.27 -4.77
N ILE A 2 -5.58 -1.37 -4.67
CA ILE A 2 -4.39 -1.39 -5.52
C ILE A 2 -3.17 -1.57 -4.63
N ILE A 3 -2.31 -2.52 -5.01
CA ILE A 3 -1.02 -2.71 -4.34
C ILE A 3 0.05 -2.20 -5.30
N ALA A 4 0.86 -1.26 -4.84
CA ALA A 4 1.92 -0.66 -5.65
C ALA A 4 3.26 -0.81 -4.92
N ALA A 5 4.18 -1.55 -5.53
CA ALA A 5 5.52 -1.74 -5.01
C ALA A 5 6.50 -0.84 -5.77
N ALA A 6 7.38 -0.18 -5.05
CA ALA A 6 8.34 0.71 -5.66
C ALA A 6 9.61 0.82 -4.82
N GLY A 7 10.75 0.97 -5.49
CA GLY A 7 12.04 1.14 -4.86
C GLY A 7 12.59 2.55 -5.07
N MET A 8 13.71 2.84 -4.45
CA MET A 8 14.40 4.14 -4.54
C MET A 8 13.45 5.31 -4.25
N SER A 9 13.18 6.16 -5.22
CA SER A 9 12.29 7.31 -5.03
C SER A 9 10.82 6.95 -4.88
N ALA A 10 10.45 5.70 -5.05
CA ALA A 10 9.17 5.07 -4.71
C ALA A 10 7.93 5.97 -4.91
N ALA A 11 7.87 6.70 -6.02
CA ALA A 11 6.79 7.64 -6.27
C ALA A 11 5.49 6.98 -6.74
N LEU A 12 5.56 5.73 -7.21
CA LEU A 12 4.42 5.06 -7.83
C LEU A 12 3.18 4.98 -6.94
N PRO A 13 3.28 4.58 -5.67
CA PRO A 13 2.07 4.50 -4.83
C PRO A 13 1.36 5.85 -4.69
N GLY A 14 2.12 6.92 -4.52
CA GLY A 14 1.55 8.26 -4.42
C GLY A 14 0.90 8.73 -5.71
N VAL A 15 1.55 8.46 -6.85
CA VAL A 15 0.98 8.79 -8.16
C VAL A 15 -0.34 8.06 -8.37
N VAL A 16 -0.37 6.77 -8.07
CA VAL A 16 -1.60 5.99 -8.19
C VAL A 16 -2.67 6.54 -7.25
N ALA A 17 -2.33 6.79 -5.99
CA ALA A 17 -3.29 7.28 -5.00
C ALA A 17 -3.87 8.64 -5.36
N SER A 18 -3.11 9.47 -6.08
CA SER A 18 -3.61 10.78 -6.53
C SER A 18 -4.65 10.68 -7.63
N GLN A 19 -4.77 9.53 -8.27
CA GLN A 19 -5.64 9.34 -9.45
C GLN A 19 -6.77 8.35 -9.21
N THR A 20 -6.95 7.87 -8.00
CA THR A 20 -8.00 6.91 -7.70
C THR A 20 -8.60 7.19 -6.32
N LYS A 21 -9.83 6.74 -6.12
CA LYS A 21 -10.46 6.71 -4.80
C LYS A 21 -10.38 5.35 -4.14
N LEU A 22 -9.81 4.38 -4.82
CA LEU A 22 -9.61 3.06 -4.25
C LEU A 22 -8.51 3.10 -3.19
N PRO A 23 -8.58 2.23 -2.18
CA PRO A 23 -7.49 2.10 -1.23
C PRO A 23 -6.20 1.69 -1.96
N VAL A 24 -5.11 2.37 -1.65
CA VAL A 24 -3.79 2.07 -2.20
C VAL A 24 -2.87 1.65 -1.07
N ILE A 25 -2.22 0.51 -1.26
CA ILE A 25 -1.25 -0.04 -0.31
C ILE A 25 0.12 0.00 -0.99
N GLY A 26 1.02 0.78 -0.42
CA GLY A 26 2.39 0.87 -0.90
C GLY A 26 3.29 -0.17 -0.25
N VAL A 27 4.17 -0.75 -1.04
CA VAL A 27 5.19 -1.69 -0.55
C VAL A 27 6.55 -1.13 -0.93
N PRO A 28 7.32 -0.63 0.06
CA PRO A 28 8.66 -0.14 -0.23
C PRO A 28 9.58 -1.31 -0.53
N MET A 29 10.31 -1.20 -1.63
CA MET A 29 11.26 -2.21 -2.03
C MET A 29 12.66 -1.84 -1.54
N LYS A 30 13.49 -2.86 -1.37
CA LYS A 30 14.86 -2.65 -0.92
C LYS A 30 15.64 -1.82 -1.94
N SER A 31 16.49 -0.94 -1.44
CA SER A 31 17.29 -0.02 -2.23
C SER A 31 18.69 0.08 -1.64
N ASP A 32 19.53 0.97 -2.18
CA ASP A 32 20.89 1.21 -1.66
C ASP A 32 20.90 1.69 -0.22
N LEU A 33 19.79 2.29 0.24
CA LEU A 33 19.64 2.72 1.62
C LEU A 33 18.78 1.75 2.43
N MET A 34 18.81 0.47 2.10
CA MET A 34 18.09 -0.61 2.79
C MET A 34 16.58 -0.43 2.78
N GLY A 35 16.08 0.33 1.82
CA GLY A 35 14.64 0.58 1.68
C GLY A 35 14.13 1.77 2.47
N ILE A 36 14.98 2.47 3.22
CA ILE A 36 14.54 3.64 4.01
C ILE A 36 14.06 4.77 3.10
N ASP A 37 14.75 5.02 2.01
CA ASP A 37 14.34 6.01 1.03
C ASP A 37 13.01 5.65 0.38
N SER A 38 12.82 4.39 0.04
CA SER A 38 11.54 3.90 -0.50
C SER A 38 10.41 4.06 0.53
N LEU A 39 10.67 3.68 1.76
CA LEU A 39 9.69 3.80 2.85
C LEU A 39 9.26 5.25 3.04
N LEU A 40 10.22 6.17 3.13
CA LEU A 40 9.91 7.58 3.34
C LEU A 40 9.14 8.17 2.16
N SER A 41 9.47 7.78 0.93
CA SER A 41 8.75 8.26 -0.25
C SER A 41 7.30 7.82 -0.29
N ILE A 42 7.00 6.66 0.27
CA ILE A 42 5.63 6.12 0.30
C ILE A 42 4.84 6.70 1.48
N VAL A 43 5.48 6.83 2.63
CA VAL A 43 4.78 7.20 3.86
C VAL A 43 4.53 8.70 3.98
N GLN A 44 5.39 9.52 3.37
CA GLN A 44 5.29 10.98 3.41
C GLN A 44 4.39 11.50 2.29
N MET A 45 3.10 11.45 2.51
CA MET A 45 2.13 11.92 1.52
C MET A 45 1.44 13.18 1.99
N PRO A 46 1.10 14.08 1.06
CA PRO A 46 0.37 15.30 1.42
C PRO A 46 -1.05 14.98 1.85
N LYS A 47 -1.64 15.92 2.58
CA LYS A 47 -3.04 15.83 2.99
C LYS A 47 -3.94 15.63 1.76
N GLY A 48 -4.82 14.68 1.84
CA GLY A 48 -5.76 14.38 0.77
C GLY A 48 -5.35 13.24 -0.15
N VAL A 49 -4.11 12.74 0.00
CA VAL A 49 -3.62 11.63 -0.81
C VAL A 49 -3.12 10.52 0.13
N PRO A 50 -4.03 9.73 0.70
CA PRO A 50 -3.63 8.71 1.66
C PRO A 50 -3.08 7.46 0.97
N VAL A 51 -1.98 6.95 1.49
CA VAL A 51 -1.38 5.68 1.06
C VAL A 51 -1.05 4.86 2.30
N ALA A 52 -1.59 3.65 2.38
CA ALA A 52 -1.19 2.71 3.41
C ALA A 52 0.20 2.16 3.05
N CYS A 53 1.04 1.94 4.04
CA CYS A 53 2.40 1.47 3.78
C CYS A 53 2.69 0.22 4.59
N MET A 54 3.17 -0.81 3.92
CA MET A 54 3.61 -2.05 4.57
C MET A 54 5.12 -2.01 4.79
N SER A 55 5.67 -3.06 5.37
CA SER A 55 7.11 -3.13 5.62
C SER A 55 7.91 -3.29 4.34
N VAL A 56 9.21 -3.04 4.43
CA VAL A 56 10.12 -3.10 3.28
C VAL A 56 10.28 -4.53 2.79
N GLY A 57 10.16 -4.72 1.49
CA GLY A 57 10.51 -5.96 0.83
C GLY A 57 9.44 -7.05 0.90
N LYS A 58 9.89 -8.29 0.92
CA LYS A 58 9.02 -9.46 0.77
C LYS A 58 7.92 -9.55 1.82
N HIS A 59 8.24 -9.30 3.08
CA HIS A 59 7.24 -9.35 4.14
C HIS A 59 6.15 -8.30 3.94
N GLY A 60 6.52 -7.13 3.48
CA GLY A 60 5.57 -6.08 3.15
C GLY A 60 4.65 -6.47 2.01
N ALA A 61 5.19 -7.11 0.98
CA ALA A 61 4.40 -7.58 -0.15
C ALA A 61 3.37 -8.63 0.29
N ILE A 62 3.77 -9.57 1.13
CA ILE A 62 2.87 -10.59 1.66
C ILE A 62 1.77 -9.95 2.50
N ASN A 63 2.13 -9.05 3.39
CA ASN A 63 1.16 -8.38 4.25
C ASN A 63 0.23 -7.44 3.46
N ALA A 64 0.72 -6.85 2.38
CA ALA A 64 -0.14 -6.05 1.49
C ALA A 64 -1.24 -6.91 0.88
N ALA A 65 -0.90 -8.11 0.41
CA ALA A 65 -1.89 -9.03 -0.14
C ALA A 65 -2.90 -9.47 0.92
N LEU A 66 -2.43 -9.79 2.13
CA LEU A 66 -3.31 -10.18 3.22
C LEU A 66 -4.25 -9.03 3.64
N TYR A 67 -3.72 -7.82 3.68
CA TYR A 67 -4.51 -6.66 4.05
C TYR A 67 -5.54 -6.31 2.96
N ALA A 68 -5.14 -6.41 1.70
CA ALA A 68 -6.06 -6.23 0.58
C ALA A 68 -7.23 -7.22 0.67
N LYS A 69 -6.93 -8.48 1.02
CA LYS A 69 -7.98 -9.46 1.21
C LYS A 69 -8.96 -9.07 2.31
N ARG A 70 -8.45 -8.57 3.44
CA ARG A 70 -9.32 -8.10 4.52
C ARG A 70 -10.24 -6.98 4.07
N ILE A 71 -9.72 -6.05 3.26
CA ILE A 71 -10.54 -4.97 2.73
C ILE A 71 -11.63 -5.51 1.81
N LEU A 72 -11.26 -6.41 0.90
CA LEU A 72 -12.22 -7.00 -0.03
C LEU A 72 -13.27 -7.85 0.69
N ASP A 73 -12.88 -8.52 1.76
CA ASP A 73 -13.82 -9.32 2.54
C ASP A 73 -14.90 -8.46 3.21
N LEU A 74 -14.59 -7.21 3.53
CA LEU A 74 -15.59 -6.28 4.05
C LEU A 74 -16.65 -5.93 3.01
N ILE A 75 -16.27 -5.90 1.75
CA ILE A 75 -17.17 -5.55 0.65
C ILE A 75 -17.99 -6.75 0.22
N ASP A 76 -17.38 -7.92 0.16
CA ASP A 76 -17.97 -9.13 -0.38
C ASP A 76 -18.78 -9.92 0.64
N THR A 77 -18.85 -9.44 1.85
CA THR A 77 -19.59 -10.17 2.86
C THR A 77 -21.08 -9.95 2.70
N ASP A 78 -21.75 -10.98 2.38
CA ASP A 78 -23.18 -11.02 2.48
C ASP A 78 -23.58 -12.47 2.77
N PRO A 79 -24.02 -12.74 3.94
CA PRO A 79 -24.23 -11.83 5.06
C PRO A 79 -23.14 -11.91 6.12
N PRO A 80 -22.00 -12.47 5.87
CA PRO A 80 -21.16 -13.06 6.93
C PRO A 80 -20.83 -12.14 8.07
N TYR A 81 -20.46 -10.93 7.80
CA TYR A 81 -20.12 -10.01 8.87
C TYR A 81 -21.35 -9.42 9.53
N GLY A 82 -22.44 -9.48 8.82
CA GLY A 82 -23.70 -9.10 9.38
C GLY A 82 -24.37 -10.21 10.16
N ALA A 83 -23.85 -11.38 10.00
CA ALA A 83 -24.47 -12.53 10.64
C ALA A 83 -23.92 -12.74 12.03
#